data_9afe5ab99e5c2d29d3cb01b2a4d6d349
#
_entry.id   9afe5ab99e5c2d29d3cb01b2a4d6d349
#
_cell.length_a   1.000
_cell.length_b   1.000
_cell.length_c   1.000
_cell.angle_alpha   90.00
_cell.angle_beta   90.00
_cell.angle_gamma   90.00
#
_symmetry.space_group_name_H-M   'P 1'
#
loop_
_entity.id
_entity.type
_entity.pdbx_description
1 polymer ?
#
loop_
_entity_poly.entity_id
_entity_poly.type
_entity_poly.pdbx_seq_one_letter_code
_entity_poly.pdbx_strand_id
1 'polypeptide(L)'
;TASQLKVMTNYLCTVHLVALAEALTTCKAAGLDMNTTYEAIRISSGNSFVHETESQVILNGSRDINFTMDLVSKDIGLFDEMAQENNVPLELSPLIVRLFKEARAQYGDREFSPNIIRRYEEPLGLKVLGTGFPDQMVDDEPEETGYEVVPRR
;
A
#
# COMPACT_ATOMS: atom_id res chain seq x y z
N THR A 1 -11.85 11.90 -16.09
CA THR A 1 -12.95 10.95 -15.97
C THR A 1 -12.43 9.58 -15.53
N ALA A 2 -12.59 8.47 -16.29
CA ALA A 2 -12.14 7.16 -15.82
C ALA A 2 -10.64 7.09 -15.47
N SER A 3 -9.78 7.69 -16.28
CA SER A 3 -8.33 7.75 -16.00
C SER A 3 -8.00 8.57 -14.75
N GLN A 4 -8.71 9.66 -14.52
CA GLN A 4 -8.53 10.49 -13.31
C GLN A 4 -8.98 9.75 -12.05
N LEU A 5 -10.09 9.01 -12.12
CA LEU A 5 -10.56 8.17 -11.02
C LEU A 5 -9.56 7.06 -10.70
N LYS A 6 -9.01 6.40 -11.72
CA LYS A 6 -7.95 5.40 -11.53
C LYS A 6 -6.73 5.97 -10.82
N VAL A 7 -6.26 7.13 -11.26
CA VAL A 7 -5.11 7.81 -10.66
C VAL A 7 -5.38 8.14 -9.19
N MET A 8 -6.58 8.61 -8.86
CA MET A 8 -7.01 8.89 -7.50
C MET A 8 -7.05 7.63 -6.64
N THR A 9 -7.63 6.53 -7.14
CA THR A 9 -7.68 5.26 -6.38
C THR A 9 -6.30 4.67 -6.15
N ASN A 10 -5.40 4.78 -7.12
CA ASN A 10 -4.01 4.32 -6.96
C ASN A 10 -3.22 5.17 -5.97
N TYR A 11 -3.48 6.48 -5.91
CA TYR A 11 -2.92 7.34 -4.87
C TYR A 11 -3.37 6.88 -3.47
N LEU A 12 -4.67 6.66 -3.26
CA LEU A 12 -5.20 6.17 -1.98
C LEU A 12 -4.59 4.81 -1.61
N CYS A 13 -4.52 3.88 -2.56
CA CYS A 13 -3.88 2.58 -2.37
C CYS A 13 -2.43 2.75 -1.87
N THR A 14 -1.66 3.62 -2.50
CA THR A 14 -0.26 3.86 -2.15
C THR A 14 -0.12 4.50 -0.76
N VAL A 15 -0.98 5.45 -0.41
CA VAL A 15 -1.02 6.06 0.94
C VAL A 15 -1.36 5.01 1.99
N HIS A 16 -2.35 4.17 1.73
CA HIS A 16 -2.71 3.07 2.63
C HIS A 16 -1.53 2.11 2.84
N LEU A 17 -0.79 1.79 1.77
CA LEU A 17 0.38 0.91 1.87
C LEU A 17 1.48 1.50 2.75
N VAL A 18 1.82 2.76 2.58
CA VAL A 18 2.85 3.42 3.39
C VAL A 18 2.43 3.50 4.86
N ALA A 19 1.20 3.93 5.13
CA ALA A 19 0.66 3.99 6.49
C ALA A 19 0.64 2.60 7.15
N LEU A 20 0.23 1.58 6.40
CA LEU A 20 0.22 0.18 6.84
C LEU A 20 1.64 -0.32 7.15
N ALA A 21 2.61 -0.02 6.30
CA ALA A 21 4.01 -0.39 6.52
C ALA A 21 4.55 0.18 7.84
N GLU A 22 4.28 1.45 8.13
CA GLU A 22 4.64 2.08 9.39
C GLU A 22 3.92 1.42 10.59
N ALA A 23 2.62 1.18 10.47
CA ALA A 23 1.82 0.57 11.53
C ALA A 23 2.29 -0.85 11.85
N LEU A 24 2.44 -1.71 10.85
CA LEU A 24 2.88 -3.10 11.04
C LEU A 24 4.30 -3.18 11.63
N THR A 25 5.22 -2.34 11.14
CA THR A 25 6.58 -2.31 11.67
C THR A 25 6.61 -1.82 13.13
N THR A 26 5.81 -0.82 13.46
CA THR A 26 5.68 -0.32 14.84
C THR A 26 5.12 -1.40 15.76
N CYS A 27 4.06 -2.10 15.34
CA CYS A 27 3.49 -3.20 16.11
C CYS A 27 4.50 -4.34 16.31
N LYS A 28 5.26 -4.69 15.28
CA LYS A 28 6.32 -5.69 15.37
C LYS A 28 7.41 -5.28 16.34
N ALA A 29 7.89 -4.05 16.26
CA ALA A 29 8.91 -3.50 17.15
C ALA A 29 8.43 -3.46 18.62
N ALA A 30 7.13 -3.22 18.84
CA ALA A 30 6.49 -3.24 20.15
C ALA A 30 6.26 -4.68 20.70
N GLY A 31 6.62 -5.72 19.95
CA GLY A 31 6.47 -7.12 20.37
C GLY A 31 5.07 -7.69 20.19
N LEU A 32 4.20 -7.05 19.43
CA LEU A 32 2.86 -7.58 19.17
C LEU A 32 2.91 -8.75 18.19
N ASP A 33 2.02 -9.71 18.40
CA ASP A 33 1.82 -10.82 17.47
C ASP A 33 1.21 -10.31 16.16
N MET A 34 1.85 -10.64 15.03
CA MET A 34 1.45 -10.10 13.72
C MET A 34 0.14 -10.68 13.20
N ASN A 35 -0.20 -11.92 13.56
CA ASN A 35 -1.47 -12.52 13.19
C ASN A 35 -2.63 -11.84 13.93
N THR A 36 -2.46 -11.59 15.23
CA THR A 36 -3.41 -10.82 16.03
C THR A 36 -3.53 -9.37 15.53
N THR A 37 -2.41 -8.76 15.17
CA THR A 37 -2.38 -7.40 14.59
C THR A 37 -3.15 -7.34 13.29
N TYR A 38 -2.95 -8.32 12.40
CA TYR A 38 -3.70 -8.41 11.13
C TYR A 38 -5.21 -8.45 11.37
N GLU A 39 -5.68 -9.32 12.25
CA GLU A 39 -7.11 -9.45 12.55
C GLU A 39 -7.69 -8.20 13.25
N ALA A 40 -6.93 -7.59 14.14
CA ALA A 40 -7.35 -6.36 14.81
C ALA A 40 -7.56 -5.20 13.82
N ILE A 41 -6.65 -5.04 12.85
CA ILE A 41 -6.81 -4.03 11.81
C ILE A 41 -8.02 -4.36 10.94
N ARG A 42 -8.17 -5.63 10.53
CA ARG A 42 -9.23 -6.09 9.63
C ARG A 42 -10.64 -5.77 10.14
N ILE A 43 -10.87 -5.82 11.44
CA ILE A 43 -12.19 -5.56 12.05
C ILE A 43 -12.35 -4.13 12.58
N SER A 44 -11.37 -3.27 12.35
CA SER A 44 -11.36 -1.89 12.84
C SER A 44 -11.59 -0.87 11.73
N SER A 45 -11.78 0.39 12.13
CA SER A 45 -11.84 1.51 11.20
C SER A 45 -10.52 1.79 10.47
N GLY A 46 -9.42 1.19 10.90
CA GLY A 46 -8.13 1.24 10.21
C GLY A 46 -8.00 0.27 9.05
N ASN A 47 -9.01 -0.56 8.80
CA ASN A 47 -9.00 -1.51 7.70
C ASN A 47 -9.04 -0.81 6.34
N SER A 48 -8.48 -1.49 5.34
CA SER A 48 -8.54 -1.10 3.94
C SER A 48 -8.43 -2.34 3.06
N PHE A 49 -8.83 -2.23 1.80
CA PHE A 49 -8.59 -3.30 0.81
C PHE A 49 -7.09 -3.62 0.69
N VAL A 50 -6.23 -2.63 0.79
CA VAL A 50 -4.77 -2.82 0.81
C VAL A 50 -4.34 -3.67 1.99
N HIS A 51 -4.90 -3.45 3.19
CA HIS A 51 -4.60 -4.29 4.34
C HIS A 51 -5.05 -5.74 4.11
N GLU A 52 -6.28 -5.94 3.66
CA GLU A 52 -6.82 -7.29 3.47
C GLU A 52 -6.08 -8.10 2.41
N THR A 53 -5.49 -7.44 1.41
CA THR A 53 -4.74 -8.07 0.33
C THR A 53 -3.23 -8.03 0.54
N GLU A 54 -2.64 -6.85 0.59
CA GLU A 54 -1.18 -6.69 0.60
C GLU A 54 -0.53 -7.10 1.93
N SER A 55 -1.23 -6.98 3.06
CA SER A 55 -0.68 -7.48 4.32
C SER A 55 -0.41 -8.98 4.30
N GLN A 56 -1.19 -9.75 3.56
CA GLN A 56 -0.96 -11.20 3.43
C GLN A 56 0.43 -11.49 2.85
N VAL A 57 0.83 -10.79 1.79
CA VAL A 57 2.13 -10.98 1.15
C VAL A 57 3.27 -10.29 1.89
N ILE A 58 2.98 -9.25 2.67
CA ILE A 58 3.95 -8.69 3.61
C ILE A 58 4.25 -9.72 4.70
N LEU A 59 3.23 -10.30 5.30
CA LEU A 59 3.34 -11.21 6.42
C LEU A 59 3.81 -12.61 6.04
N ASN A 60 3.60 -13.06 4.80
CA ASN A 60 4.22 -14.28 4.29
C ASN A 60 5.68 -14.08 3.83
N GLY A 61 6.13 -12.84 3.68
CA GLY A 61 7.49 -12.47 3.30
C GLY A 61 7.75 -12.39 1.79
N SER A 62 6.81 -12.78 0.94
CA SER A 62 6.98 -12.76 -0.53
C SER A 62 6.98 -11.35 -1.11
N ARG A 63 6.17 -10.46 -0.54
CA ARG A 63 5.94 -9.10 -1.04
C ARG A 63 5.42 -9.06 -2.49
N ASP A 64 4.89 -10.19 -2.98
CA ASP A 64 4.51 -10.42 -4.36
C ASP A 64 3.15 -9.81 -4.69
N ILE A 65 3.17 -8.53 -4.98
CA ILE A 65 2.08 -7.80 -5.64
C ILE A 65 2.59 -7.36 -7.00
N ASN A 66 1.89 -7.71 -8.05
CA ASN A 66 2.27 -7.37 -9.43
C ASN A 66 2.10 -5.86 -9.73
N PHE A 67 2.68 -5.04 -8.85
CA PHE A 67 2.71 -3.59 -8.94
C PHE A 67 4.05 -3.08 -8.43
N THR A 68 4.89 -2.65 -9.36
CA THR A 68 6.29 -2.32 -9.11
C THR A 68 6.50 -0.86 -8.71
N MET A 69 7.64 -0.55 -8.09
CA MET A 69 7.99 0.78 -7.60
C MET A 69 7.91 1.88 -8.69
N ASP A 70 8.32 1.56 -9.92
CA ASP A 70 8.23 2.50 -11.06
C ASP A 70 6.78 2.80 -11.45
N LEU A 71 5.90 1.79 -11.45
CA LEU A 71 4.47 1.96 -11.72
C LEU A 71 3.80 2.79 -10.64
N VAL A 72 4.11 2.53 -9.36
CA VAL A 72 3.63 3.36 -8.25
C VAL A 72 4.07 4.81 -8.45
N SER A 73 5.35 5.04 -8.67
CA SER A 73 5.90 6.40 -8.84
C SER A 73 5.25 7.16 -9.99
N LYS A 74 4.95 6.46 -11.10
CA LYS A 74 4.23 7.04 -12.23
C LYS A 74 2.82 7.49 -11.83
N ASP A 75 2.05 6.61 -11.18
CA ASP A 75 0.65 6.87 -10.86
C ASP A 75 0.49 7.96 -9.79
N ILE A 76 1.33 7.96 -8.74
CA ILE A 76 1.29 9.02 -7.73
C ILE A 76 1.78 10.37 -8.28
N GLY A 77 2.73 10.35 -9.22
CA GLY A 77 3.17 11.57 -9.93
C GLY A 77 2.04 12.19 -10.74
N LEU A 78 1.27 11.38 -11.46
CA LEU A 78 0.09 11.85 -12.20
C LEU A 78 -1.00 12.43 -11.28
N PHE A 79 -1.18 11.89 -10.10
CA PHE A 79 -2.11 12.44 -9.11
C PHE A 79 -1.63 13.81 -8.60
N ASP A 80 -0.36 13.92 -8.30
CA ASP A 80 0.26 15.17 -7.85
C ASP A 80 0.15 16.27 -8.92
N GLU A 81 0.42 15.95 -10.18
CA GLU A 81 0.23 16.85 -11.33
C GLU A 81 -1.22 17.30 -11.46
N MET A 82 -2.18 16.37 -11.37
CA MET A 82 -3.62 16.68 -11.43
C MET A 82 -4.03 17.66 -10.31
N ALA A 83 -3.49 17.49 -9.11
CA ALA A 83 -3.76 18.40 -8.00
C ALA A 83 -3.16 19.79 -8.26
N GLN A 84 -1.93 19.88 -8.77
CA GLN A 84 -1.28 21.14 -9.13
C GLN A 84 -2.05 21.90 -10.22
N GLU A 85 -2.49 21.21 -11.25
CA GLU A 85 -3.32 21.79 -12.32
C GLU A 85 -4.64 22.39 -11.80
N ASN A 86 -5.17 21.83 -10.72
CA ASN A 86 -6.41 22.28 -10.09
C ASN A 86 -6.18 23.17 -8.85
N ASN A 87 -4.94 23.56 -8.59
CA ASN A 87 -4.54 24.40 -7.45
C ASN A 87 -4.95 23.82 -6.09
N VAL A 88 -4.91 22.48 -5.94
CA VAL A 88 -5.16 21.82 -4.67
C VAL A 88 -3.84 21.70 -3.88
N PRO A 89 -3.74 22.34 -2.72
CA PRO A 89 -2.50 22.33 -1.93
C PRO A 89 -2.37 21.03 -1.14
N LEU A 90 -1.78 20.01 -1.75
CA LEU A 90 -1.57 18.72 -1.11
C LEU A 90 -0.33 18.74 -0.21
N GLU A 91 -0.42 18.11 0.95
CA GLU A 91 0.68 17.90 1.88
C GLU A 91 1.24 16.47 1.82
N LEU A 92 0.36 15.49 1.76
CA LEU A 92 0.73 14.08 1.81
C LEU A 92 1.28 13.56 0.49
N SER A 93 0.70 13.97 -0.65
CA SER A 93 1.13 13.50 -1.98
C SER A 93 2.61 13.78 -2.26
N PRO A 94 3.14 14.99 -2.06
CA PRO A 94 4.57 15.24 -2.25
C PRO A 94 5.48 14.37 -1.36
N LEU A 95 5.05 14.08 -0.14
CA LEU A 95 5.77 13.16 0.75
C LEU A 95 5.82 11.75 0.18
N ILE A 96 4.68 11.23 -0.28
CA ILE A 96 4.58 9.88 -0.86
C ILE A 96 5.42 9.79 -2.15
N VAL A 97 5.36 10.80 -3.00
CA VAL A 97 6.19 10.88 -4.23
C VAL A 97 7.68 10.77 -3.86
N ARG A 98 8.14 11.51 -2.85
CA ARG A 98 9.53 11.47 -2.39
C ARG A 98 9.92 10.09 -1.85
N LEU A 99 9.06 9.47 -1.02
CA LEU A 99 9.33 8.15 -0.43
C LEU A 99 9.53 7.08 -1.50
N PHE A 100 8.69 7.05 -2.52
CA PHE A 100 8.83 6.09 -3.61
C PHE A 100 9.98 6.40 -4.56
N LYS A 101 10.32 7.67 -4.77
CA LYS A 101 11.54 8.05 -5.50
C LYS A 101 12.80 7.53 -4.81
N GLU A 102 12.89 7.68 -3.50
CA GLU A 102 14.00 7.17 -2.69
C GLU A 102 14.02 5.64 -2.69
N ALA A 103 12.87 4.99 -2.54
CA ALA A 103 12.76 3.53 -2.57
C ALA A 103 13.21 2.94 -3.92
N ARG A 104 12.84 3.55 -5.03
CA ARG A 104 13.31 3.15 -6.36
C ARG A 104 14.83 3.21 -6.47
N ALA A 105 15.43 4.29 -5.98
CA ALA A 105 16.90 4.45 -5.99
C ALA A 105 17.58 3.40 -5.10
N GLN A 106 16.98 3.00 -4.01
CA GLN A 106 17.55 2.07 -3.04
C GLN A 106 17.29 0.60 -3.38
N TYR A 107 16.07 0.26 -3.83
CA TYR A 107 15.63 -1.13 -4.01
C TYR A 107 15.49 -1.55 -5.47
N GLY A 108 15.42 -0.59 -6.39
CA GLY A 108 15.25 -0.81 -7.81
C GLY A 108 13.85 -0.50 -8.33
N ASP A 109 13.79 -0.13 -9.60
CA ASP A 109 12.55 0.28 -10.27
C ASP A 109 11.52 -0.85 -10.35
N ARG A 110 11.99 -2.07 -10.58
CA ARG A 110 11.13 -3.25 -10.78
C ARG A 110 10.85 -4.03 -9.51
N GLU A 111 11.28 -3.52 -8.35
CA GLU A 111 10.94 -4.12 -7.07
C GLU A 111 9.44 -3.99 -6.78
N PHE A 112 8.85 -4.97 -6.12
CA PHE A 112 7.43 -4.94 -5.75
C PHE A 112 7.14 -3.86 -4.71
N SER A 113 6.02 -3.15 -4.87
CA SER A 113 5.66 -2.00 -4.05
C SER A 113 5.57 -2.28 -2.54
N PRO A 114 5.14 -3.47 -2.05
CA PRO A 114 5.14 -3.74 -0.61
C PRO A 114 6.54 -3.72 0.02
N ASN A 115 7.60 -3.81 -0.76
CA ASN A 115 8.96 -3.65 -0.28
C ASN A 115 9.29 -2.23 0.22
N ILE A 116 8.37 -1.27 0.10
CA ILE A 116 8.48 0.02 0.79
C ILE A 116 8.66 -0.16 2.31
N ILE A 117 8.14 -1.24 2.89
CA ILE A 117 8.28 -1.55 4.33
C ILE A 117 9.74 -1.76 4.75
N ARG A 118 10.64 -2.11 3.82
CA ARG A 118 12.07 -2.28 4.12
C ARG A 118 12.70 -1.00 4.67
N ARG A 119 12.16 0.18 4.31
CA ARG A 119 12.60 1.46 4.86
C ARG A 119 12.51 1.51 6.39
N TYR A 120 11.57 0.79 6.96
CA TYR A 120 11.30 0.74 8.40
C TYR A 120 11.89 -0.50 9.07
N GLU A 121 11.90 -1.64 8.37
CA GLU A 121 12.48 -2.89 8.84
C GLU A 121 14.00 -2.83 8.99
N GLU A 122 14.69 -2.37 7.94
CA GLU A 122 16.16 -2.43 7.86
C GLU A 122 16.86 -1.62 8.96
N PRO A 123 16.47 -0.38 9.28
CA PRO A 123 17.07 0.37 10.38
C PRO A 123 16.91 -0.29 11.76
N LEU A 124 15.89 -1.12 11.94
CA LEU A 124 15.60 -1.83 13.18
C LEU A 124 16.15 -3.24 13.20
N GLY A 125 16.66 -3.75 12.09
CA GLY A 125 17.16 -5.11 11.96
C GLY A 125 16.07 -6.17 12.19
N LEU A 126 14.81 -5.85 11.87
CA LEU A 126 13.68 -6.78 12.03
C LEU A 126 12.98 -7.03 10.70
N LYS A 127 12.16 -8.09 10.66
CA LYS A 127 11.27 -8.40 9.54
C LYS A 127 9.84 -8.54 10.05
N VAL A 128 8.92 -7.92 9.33
CA VAL A 128 7.48 -8.00 9.61
C VAL A 128 6.95 -9.26 8.97
N LEU A 129 6.91 -10.34 9.74
CA LEU A 129 6.44 -11.66 9.32
C LEU A 129 5.38 -12.16 10.30
N GLY A 130 4.36 -12.82 9.74
CA GLY A 130 3.37 -13.60 10.46
C GLY A 130 3.53 -15.09 10.19
N THR A 131 2.53 -15.88 10.56
CA THR A 131 2.49 -17.33 10.35
C THR A 131 1.17 -17.74 9.73
N GLY A 132 1.19 -18.77 8.86
CA GLY A 132 -0.02 -19.35 8.27
C GLY A 132 -0.68 -18.49 7.17
N PHE A 133 -0.03 -17.43 6.71
CA PHE A 133 -0.50 -16.67 5.55
C PHE A 133 -0.22 -17.47 4.27
N PRO A 134 -1.14 -17.43 3.28
CA PRO A 134 -0.97 -18.17 2.03
C PRO A 134 0.24 -17.67 1.24
N ASP A 135 0.83 -18.53 0.42
CA ASP A 135 1.99 -18.18 -0.43
C ASP A 135 1.65 -17.10 -1.45
N GLN A 136 0.40 -17.06 -1.88
CA GLN A 136 -0.13 -16.02 -2.77
C GLN A 136 -1.30 -15.30 -2.11
N MET A 137 -1.46 -14.04 -2.46
CA MET A 137 -2.58 -13.23 -2.00
C MET A 137 -3.91 -13.88 -2.37
N VAL A 138 -4.83 -13.95 -1.41
CA VAL A 138 -6.21 -14.38 -1.61
C VAL A 138 -7.10 -13.15 -1.51
N ASP A 139 -7.91 -12.95 -2.55
CA ASP A 139 -8.97 -11.95 -2.58
C ASP A 139 -10.30 -12.69 -2.55
N ASP A 140 -10.95 -12.68 -1.40
CA ASP A 140 -12.23 -13.35 -1.16
C ASP A 140 -13.44 -12.44 -1.43
N GLU A 141 -13.21 -11.20 -1.86
CA GLU A 141 -14.33 -10.34 -2.23
C GLU A 141 -15.04 -10.87 -3.47
N PRO A 142 -16.39 -10.96 -3.42
CA PRO A 142 -17.14 -11.40 -4.58
C PRO A 142 -16.93 -10.39 -5.73
N GLU A 143 -16.65 -10.91 -6.93
CA GLU A 143 -16.62 -10.09 -8.14
C GLU A 143 -17.96 -9.36 -8.29
N GLU A 144 -17.93 -8.05 -8.26
CA GLU A 144 -19.12 -7.25 -8.55
C GLU A 144 -19.52 -7.46 -10.00
N THR A 145 -20.79 -7.83 -10.19
CA THR A 145 -21.39 -7.92 -11.54
C THR A 145 -21.65 -6.52 -12.07
N GLY A 146 -20.77 -6.01 -12.88
CA GLY A 146 -20.91 -4.71 -13.53
C GLY A 146 -19.70 -3.84 -13.29
N TYR A 147 -19.11 -3.40 -14.37
CA TYR A 147 -17.90 -2.58 -14.38
C TYR A 147 -18.20 -1.08 -14.36
N GLU A 148 -19.42 -0.68 -14.07
CA GLU A 148 -19.83 0.71 -14.09
C GLU A 148 -19.89 1.28 -12.68
N VAL A 149 -19.19 2.40 -12.48
CA VAL A 149 -19.34 3.21 -11.28
C VAL A 149 -20.71 3.89 -11.34
N VAL A 150 -21.65 3.42 -10.53
CA VAL A 150 -22.99 3.99 -10.43
C VAL A 150 -22.99 5.03 -9.30
N PRO A 151 -23.27 6.32 -9.59
CA PRO A 151 -23.37 7.34 -8.56
C PRO A 151 -24.48 7.00 -7.56
N ARG A 152 -24.20 7.13 -6.27
CA ARG A 152 -25.24 7.09 -5.25
C ARG A 152 -26.14 8.31 -5.40
N ARG A 153 -27.44 8.13 -5.46
CA ARG A 153 -28.45 9.20 -5.50
C ARG A 153 -28.81 9.64 -4.09
#